data_c821341a403d6b1122e89ddeea62c59e
#
_entry.id   c821341a403d6b1122e89ddeea62c59e
#
_cell.length_a   1.000
_cell.length_b   1.000
_cell.length_c   1.000
_cell.angle_alpha   90.00
_cell.angle_beta   90.00
_cell.angle_gamma   90.00
#
_symmetry.space_group_name_H-M   'P 1'
#
loop_
_entity.id
_entity.type
_entity.pdbx_description
1 polymer ?
#
loop_
_entity_poly.entity_id
_entity_poly.type
_entity_poly.pdbx_seq_one_letter_code
_entity_poly.pdbx_strand_id
1 'polypeptide(L)'
;MTTIHLVLRYTHISMGMLALISGAAAMVLPKGARSHRWTGNVFVGSMLVMAATGTAIALFITPVAGNVMGGLMASYLVATGWATAWRRPRETGSLEIALALLGLVTAIAGFTFSYQAAHAPTQKLDGSPPAFYLVFGSVALLATVLDVRMIVRGGFAGSQRTARHLSRMGLAMFMATASFFLGQARLFSPAVRASGMLKVPVLLVIGAVLYWLVRIRVWPRLRRTRAPRLASGQR
;
A
#
# COMPACT_ATOMS: atom_id res chain seq x y z
N MET A 1 10.60 -11.78 28.05
CA MET A 1 10.60 -10.84 26.90
C MET A 1 11.69 -9.80 27.18
N THR A 2 12.57 -9.56 26.22
CA THR A 2 13.60 -8.50 26.36
C THR A 2 12.96 -7.12 26.25
N THR A 3 13.55 -6.12 26.90
CA THR A 3 13.10 -4.71 26.82
C THR A 3 12.96 -4.24 25.37
N ILE A 4 13.91 -4.64 24.51
CA ILE A 4 13.90 -4.33 23.07
C ILE A 4 12.61 -4.87 22.40
N HIS A 5 12.23 -6.11 22.69
CA HIS A 5 10.99 -6.69 22.12
C HIS A 5 9.75 -5.88 22.53
N LEU A 6 9.65 -5.46 23.78
CA LEU A 6 8.53 -4.65 24.26
C LEU A 6 8.49 -3.29 23.55
N VAL A 7 9.62 -2.61 23.44
CA VAL A 7 9.71 -1.32 22.74
C VAL A 7 9.28 -1.46 21.26
N LEU A 8 9.82 -2.42 20.54
CA LEU A 8 9.46 -2.64 19.12
C LEU A 8 7.98 -2.96 18.96
N ARG A 9 7.42 -3.81 19.84
CA ARG A 9 6.00 -4.19 19.80
C ARG A 9 5.07 -3.01 20.06
N TYR A 10 5.33 -2.22 21.11
CA TYR A 10 4.50 -1.05 21.41
C TYR A 10 4.63 0.03 20.34
N THR A 11 5.84 0.25 19.81
CA THR A 11 6.06 1.16 18.67
C THR A 11 5.26 0.70 17.44
N HIS A 12 5.33 -0.60 17.10
CA HIS A 12 4.57 -1.16 15.98
C HIS A 12 3.07 -0.92 16.15
N ILE A 13 2.51 -1.21 17.32
CA ILE A 13 1.07 -1.05 17.59
C ILE A 13 0.67 0.42 17.53
N SER A 14 1.39 1.31 18.22
CA SER A 14 1.07 2.74 18.28
C SER A 14 1.16 3.39 16.90
N MET A 15 2.20 3.07 16.13
CA MET A 15 2.36 3.58 14.77
C MET A 15 1.31 2.98 13.82
N GLY A 16 0.92 1.72 14.01
CA GLY A 16 -0.16 1.10 13.26
C GLY A 16 -1.51 1.79 13.48
N MET A 17 -1.85 2.11 14.73
CA MET A 17 -3.07 2.87 15.05
C MET A 17 -3.03 4.28 14.46
N LEU A 18 -1.89 4.98 14.58
CA LEU A 18 -1.71 6.30 14.00
C LEU A 18 -1.83 6.28 12.48
N ALA A 19 -1.30 5.24 11.83
CA ALA A 19 -1.42 5.04 10.39
C ALA A 19 -2.88 4.84 9.96
N LEU A 20 -3.64 3.99 10.66
CA LEU A 20 -5.06 3.77 10.35
C LEU A 20 -5.88 5.06 10.47
N ILE A 21 -5.69 5.82 11.55
CA ILE A 21 -6.43 7.07 11.78
C ILE A 21 -6.04 8.14 10.75
N SER A 22 -4.74 8.37 10.57
CA SER A 22 -4.26 9.40 9.62
C SER A 22 -4.55 9.04 8.16
N GLY A 23 -4.47 7.76 7.81
CA GLY A 23 -4.84 7.24 6.48
C GLY A 23 -6.32 7.41 6.20
N ALA A 24 -7.20 7.06 7.14
CA ALA A 24 -8.64 7.27 7.03
C ALA A 24 -8.98 8.77 6.88
N ALA A 25 -8.36 9.64 7.68
CA ALA A 25 -8.51 11.09 7.56
C ALA A 25 -8.05 11.59 6.18
N ALA A 26 -6.90 11.13 5.68
CA ALA A 26 -6.41 11.50 4.34
C ALA A 26 -7.35 11.03 3.22
N MET A 27 -8.07 9.90 3.40
CA MET A 27 -9.04 9.42 2.42
C MET A 27 -10.31 10.29 2.34
N VAL A 28 -10.70 10.96 3.41
CA VAL A 28 -11.91 11.80 3.48
C VAL A 28 -11.60 13.25 3.11
N LEU A 29 -10.48 13.79 3.55
CA LEU A 29 -10.10 15.19 3.37
C LEU A 29 -9.99 15.60 1.88
N PRO A 30 -10.25 16.90 1.55
CA PRO A 30 -10.15 17.42 0.20
C PRO A 30 -8.75 17.17 -0.39
N LYS A 31 -8.71 16.47 -1.54
CA LYS A 31 -7.46 16.04 -2.17
C LYS A 31 -6.60 17.23 -2.60
N GLY A 32 -5.31 17.19 -2.27
CA GLY A 32 -4.37 18.27 -2.55
C GLY A 32 -4.40 19.45 -1.56
N ALA A 33 -5.37 19.52 -0.64
CA ALA A 33 -5.40 20.53 0.42
C ALA A 33 -4.23 20.36 1.42
N ARG A 34 -3.93 21.39 2.18
CA ARG A 34 -2.89 21.36 3.23
C ARG A 34 -3.15 20.25 4.26
N SER A 35 -4.42 20.09 4.68
CA SER A 35 -4.86 19.03 5.61
C SER A 35 -4.59 17.64 5.06
N HIS A 36 -4.95 17.38 3.79
CA HIS A 36 -4.65 16.09 3.14
C HIS A 36 -3.15 15.79 3.08
N ARG A 37 -2.33 16.80 2.75
CA ARG A 37 -0.86 16.62 2.70
C ARG A 37 -0.28 16.35 4.07
N TRP A 38 -0.75 17.06 5.10
CA TRP A 38 -0.26 16.86 6.47
C TRP A 38 -0.65 15.46 7.00
N THR A 39 -1.92 15.09 6.94
CA THR A 39 -2.38 13.75 7.37
C THR A 39 -1.75 12.63 6.54
N GLY A 40 -1.53 12.86 5.24
CA GLY A 40 -0.82 11.94 4.37
C GLY A 40 0.64 11.73 4.77
N ASN A 41 1.36 12.79 5.18
CA ASN A 41 2.73 12.66 5.68
C ASN A 41 2.78 11.92 7.03
N VAL A 42 1.81 12.16 7.92
CA VAL A 42 1.68 11.40 9.17
C VAL A 42 1.44 9.92 8.86
N PHE A 43 0.54 9.62 7.92
CA PHE A 43 0.30 8.24 7.44
C PHE A 43 1.58 7.59 6.92
N VAL A 44 2.34 8.27 6.07
CA VAL A 44 3.60 7.75 5.51
C VAL A 44 4.61 7.45 6.60
N GLY A 45 4.89 8.40 7.50
CA GLY A 45 5.85 8.22 8.57
C GLY A 45 5.47 7.08 9.51
N SER A 46 4.21 7.05 9.95
CA SER A 46 3.71 6.00 10.84
C SER A 46 3.71 4.62 10.18
N MET A 47 3.32 4.51 8.90
CA MET A 47 3.37 3.24 8.15
C MET A 47 4.80 2.72 7.98
N LEU A 48 5.77 3.59 7.67
CA LEU A 48 7.17 3.17 7.51
C LEU A 48 7.76 2.68 8.83
N VAL A 49 7.50 3.38 9.94
CA VAL A 49 7.96 2.95 11.27
C VAL A 49 7.27 1.65 11.69
N MET A 50 5.95 1.53 11.47
CA MET A 50 5.20 0.30 11.72
C MET A 50 5.77 -0.88 10.91
N ALA A 51 5.99 -0.68 9.61
CA ALA A 51 6.52 -1.72 8.73
C ALA A 51 7.95 -2.13 9.13
N ALA A 52 8.83 -1.18 9.44
CA ALA A 52 10.20 -1.45 9.87
C ALA A 52 10.24 -2.23 11.19
N THR A 53 9.47 -1.80 12.20
CA THR A 53 9.42 -2.49 13.51
C THR A 53 8.78 -3.86 13.40
N GLY A 54 7.72 -4.03 12.60
CA GLY A 54 7.10 -5.32 12.34
C GLY A 54 8.03 -6.30 11.60
N THR A 55 8.77 -5.80 10.60
CA THR A 55 9.78 -6.59 9.89
C THR A 55 10.94 -6.98 10.82
N ALA A 56 11.41 -6.05 11.67
CA ALA A 56 12.47 -6.35 12.64
C ALA A 56 12.04 -7.43 13.65
N ILE A 57 10.81 -7.36 14.17
CA ILE A 57 10.27 -8.39 15.04
C ILE A 57 10.21 -9.74 14.29
N ALA A 58 9.75 -9.73 13.04
CA ALA A 58 9.58 -10.92 12.24
C ALA A 58 10.88 -11.54 11.70
N LEU A 59 11.99 -10.80 11.70
CA LEU A 59 13.29 -11.32 11.31
C LEU A 59 14.13 -11.79 12.51
N PHE A 60 14.09 -11.03 13.61
CA PHE A 60 15.08 -11.20 14.69
C PHE A 60 14.51 -11.73 16.01
N ILE A 61 13.18 -11.68 16.21
CA ILE A 61 12.57 -12.04 17.50
C ILE A 61 11.62 -13.22 17.37
N THR A 62 10.67 -13.14 16.45
CA THR A 62 9.67 -14.20 16.19
C THR A 62 9.58 -14.38 14.68
N PRO A 63 10.45 -15.25 14.10
CA PRO A 63 10.50 -15.41 12.64
C PRO A 63 9.15 -15.81 12.07
N VAL A 64 8.59 -14.96 11.20
CA VAL A 64 7.33 -15.17 10.50
C VAL A 64 7.42 -14.56 9.10
N ALA A 65 7.59 -15.37 8.09
CA ALA A 65 7.77 -14.95 6.69
C ALA A 65 6.62 -14.05 6.19
N GLY A 66 5.37 -14.34 6.61
CA GLY A 66 4.21 -13.52 6.25
C GLY A 66 4.31 -12.07 6.75
N ASN A 67 4.85 -11.86 7.95
CA ASN A 67 5.05 -10.52 8.50
C ASN A 67 6.21 -9.79 7.82
N VAL A 68 7.30 -10.49 7.49
CA VAL A 68 8.40 -9.93 6.67
C VAL A 68 7.85 -9.48 5.33
N MET A 69 7.06 -10.31 4.65
CA MET A 69 6.45 -9.99 3.37
C MET A 69 5.52 -8.78 3.46
N GLY A 70 4.69 -8.73 4.51
CA GLY A 70 3.80 -7.59 4.78
C GLY A 70 4.56 -6.28 4.98
N GLY A 71 5.65 -6.31 5.76
CA GLY A 71 6.48 -5.14 6.02
C GLY A 71 7.24 -4.63 4.79
N LEU A 72 7.85 -5.52 4.00
CA LEU A 72 8.50 -5.18 2.73
C LEU A 72 7.52 -4.53 1.75
N MET A 73 6.36 -5.16 1.56
CA MET A 73 5.32 -4.66 0.66
C MET A 73 4.78 -3.30 1.12
N ALA A 74 4.48 -3.13 2.42
CA ALA A 74 3.99 -1.86 2.95
C ALA A 74 5.03 -0.74 2.76
N SER A 75 6.31 -1.00 3.08
CA SER A 75 7.40 -0.04 2.88
C SER A 75 7.55 0.36 1.42
N TYR A 76 7.54 -0.60 0.51
CA TYR A 76 7.63 -0.37 -0.92
C TYR A 76 6.46 0.49 -1.45
N LEU A 77 5.22 0.12 -1.12
CA LEU A 77 4.04 0.82 -1.58
C LEU A 77 3.98 2.27 -1.06
N VAL A 78 4.22 2.45 0.24
CA VAL A 78 4.16 3.76 0.89
C VAL A 78 5.27 4.67 0.37
N ALA A 79 6.52 4.19 0.30
CA ALA A 79 7.64 4.97 -0.18
C ALA A 79 7.48 5.40 -1.65
N THR A 80 7.04 4.47 -2.54
CA THR A 80 6.79 4.80 -3.94
C THR A 80 5.58 5.73 -4.13
N GLY A 81 4.53 5.56 -3.33
CA GLY A 81 3.38 6.44 -3.32
C GLY A 81 3.74 7.86 -2.85
N TRP A 82 4.55 7.97 -1.79
CA TRP A 82 5.05 9.24 -1.28
C TRP A 82 6.00 9.93 -2.28
N ALA A 83 6.98 9.22 -2.81
CA ALA A 83 7.89 9.74 -3.84
C ALA A 83 7.13 10.30 -5.05
N THR A 84 6.06 9.63 -5.47
CA THR A 84 5.18 10.10 -6.55
C THR A 84 4.53 11.46 -6.24
N ALA A 85 4.12 11.70 -4.99
CA ALA A 85 3.51 12.97 -4.59
C ALA A 85 4.54 14.07 -4.36
N TRP A 86 5.74 13.71 -3.90
CA TRP A 86 6.81 14.66 -3.54
C TRP A 86 7.58 15.17 -4.76
N ARG A 87 7.95 14.29 -5.71
CA ARG A 87 8.68 14.64 -6.94
C ARG A 87 7.89 15.62 -7.82
N ARG A 88 8.61 16.41 -8.61
CA ARG A 88 8.00 17.23 -9.68
C ARG A 88 7.43 16.32 -10.78
N PRO A 89 6.42 16.81 -11.53
CA PRO A 89 5.93 16.08 -12.69
C PRO A 89 7.04 15.84 -13.73
N ARG A 90 7.10 14.63 -14.29
CA ARG A 90 8.12 14.23 -15.27
C ARG A 90 9.55 14.28 -14.73
N GLU A 91 9.73 13.91 -13.47
CA GLU A 91 11.03 13.82 -12.83
C GLU A 91 11.20 12.41 -12.24
N THR A 92 12.40 11.84 -12.46
CA THR A 92 12.85 10.57 -11.86
C THR A 92 14.32 10.69 -11.47
N GLY A 93 14.80 9.84 -10.60
CA GLY A 93 16.19 9.84 -10.16
C GLY A 93 16.57 8.56 -9.42
N SER A 94 17.66 8.60 -8.69
CA SER A 94 18.19 7.46 -7.94
C SER A 94 17.21 6.90 -6.91
N LEU A 95 16.36 7.74 -6.31
CA LEU A 95 15.34 7.29 -5.35
C LEU A 95 14.35 6.32 -6.01
N GLU A 96 13.84 6.64 -7.20
CA GLU A 96 12.89 5.78 -7.91
C GLU A 96 13.53 4.46 -8.32
N ILE A 97 14.82 4.46 -8.67
CA ILE A 97 15.59 3.24 -8.96
C ILE A 97 15.73 2.39 -7.69
N ALA A 98 16.14 3.00 -6.57
CA ALA A 98 16.25 2.29 -5.30
C ALA A 98 14.93 1.68 -4.83
N LEU A 99 13.81 2.42 -5.01
CA LEU A 99 12.48 1.92 -4.68
C LEU A 99 12.02 0.81 -5.64
N ALA A 100 12.38 0.86 -6.92
CA ALA A 100 12.11 -0.23 -7.86
C ALA A 100 12.90 -1.49 -7.49
N LEU A 101 14.16 -1.34 -7.03
CA LEU A 101 14.94 -2.46 -6.51
C LEU A 101 14.31 -3.05 -5.24
N LEU A 102 13.80 -2.23 -4.31
CA LEU A 102 13.05 -2.71 -3.16
C LEU A 102 11.81 -3.51 -3.59
N GLY A 103 11.10 -3.05 -4.62
CA GLY A 103 9.97 -3.78 -5.19
C GLY A 103 10.37 -5.13 -5.79
N LEU A 104 11.51 -5.18 -6.48
CA LEU A 104 12.07 -6.42 -7.04
C LEU A 104 12.45 -7.41 -5.93
N VAL A 105 13.14 -6.94 -4.89
CA VAL A 105 13.48 -7.75 -3.70
C VAL A 105 12.20 -8.30 -3.05
N THR A 106 11.15 -7.45 -2.91
CA THR A 106 9.86 -7.87 -2.38
C THR A 106 9.20 -8.94 -3.25
N ALA A 107 9.28 -8.81 -4.59
CA ALA A 107 8.75 -9.82 -5.51
C ALA A 107 9.50 -11.15 -5.40
N ILE A 108 10.83 -11.11 -5.38
CA ILE A 108 11.68 -12.30 -5.21
C ILE A 108 11.37 -12.98 -3.88
N ALA A 109 11.30 -12.23 -2.78
CA ALA A 109 10.95 -12.79 -1.47
C ALA A 109 9.57 -13.49 -1.50
N GLY A 110 8.57 -12.87 -2.14
CA GLY A 110 7.23 -13.46 -2.28
C GLY A 110 7.25 -14.78 -3.04
N PHE A 111 7.96 -14.87 -4.16
CA PHE A 111 8.09 -16.13 -4.92
C PHE A 111 8.90 -17.18 -4.17
N THR A 112 9.97 -16.79 -3.48
CA THR A 112 10.78 -17.68 -2.65
C THR A 112 9.95 -18.26 -1.51
N PHE A 113 9.21 -17.45 -0.77
CA PHE A 113 8.34 -17.92 0.31
C PHE A 113 7.17 -18.77 -0.21
N SER A 114 6.64 -18.45 -1.39
CA SER A 114 5.64 -19.29 -2.05
C SER A 114 6.19 -20.68 -2.40
N TYR A 115 7.39 -20.73 -2.94
CA TYR A 115 8.08 -22.00 -3.24
C TYR A 115 8.33 -22.81 -1.95
N GLN A 116 8.86 -22.18 -0.91
CA GLN A 116 9.10 -22.84 0.39
C GLN A 116 7.80 -23.37 1.00
N ALA A 117 6.72 -22.59 0.96
CA ALA A 117 5.41 -23.01 1.46
C ALA A 117 4.86 -24.22 0.67
N ALA A 118 5.04 -24.25 -0.65
CA ALA A 118 4.57 -25.34 -1.50
C ALA A 118 5.32 -26.67 -1.25
N HIS A 119 6.59 -26.59 -0.85
CA HIS A 119 7.44 -27.75 -0.58
C HIS A 119 7.52 -28.13 0.90
N ALA A 120 6.87 -27.36 1.78
CA ALA A 120 6.76 -27.70 3.19
C ALA A 120 5.82 -28.90 3.42
N PRO A 121 6.08 -29.79 4.39
CA PRO A 121 5.23 -30.96 4.67
C PRO A 121 3.75 -30.62 4.90
N THR A 122 3.47 -29.45 5.48
CA THR A 122 2.10 -28.96 5.74
C THR A 122 1.52 -28.16 4.57
N GLN A 123 2.25 -27.97 3.48
CA GLN A 123 1.95 -27.05 2.38
C GLN A 123 1.65 -25.62 2.88
N LYS A 124 2.33 -25.20 3.94
CA LYS A 124 2.24 -23.87 4.55
C LYS A 124 3.59 -23.45 5.08
N LEU A 125 3.88 -22.15 5.00
CA LEU A 125 5.01 -21.51 5.67
C LEU A 125 4.43 -20.57 6.73
N ASP A 126 4.76 -20.81 8.00
CA ASP A 126 4.23 -20.06 9.16
C ASP A 126 2.70 -19.92 9.15
N GLY A 127 2.00 -21.00 8.82
CA GLY A 127 0.54 -21.05 8.75
C GLY A 127 -0.09 -20.48 7.49
N SER A 128 0.68 -19.84 6.61
CA SER A 128 0.19 -19.24 5.36
C SER A 128 0.40 -20.17 4.16
N PRO A 129 -0.61 -20.33 3.26
CA PRO A 129 -0.50 -21.18 2.09
C PRO A 129 0.38 -20.52 1.00
N PRO A 130 0.90 -21.29 0.03
CA PRO A 130 1.71 -20.77 -1.09
C PRO A 130 1.05 -19.61 -1.84
N ALA A 131 -0.27 -19.71 -2.06
CA ALA A 131 -1.04 -18.69 -2.76
C ALA A 131 -0.97 -17.30 -2.10
N PHE A 132 -0.86 -17.24 -0.76
CA PHE A 132 -0.68 -15.98 -0.04
C PHE A 132 0.59 -15.25 -0.51
N TYR A 133 1.72 -15.93 -0.48
CA TYR A 133 3.02 -15.35 -0.90
C TYR A 133 3.07 -15.10 -2.41
N LEU A 134 2.47 -15.98 -3.21
CA LEU A 134 2.37 -15.83 -4.65
C LEU A 134 1.65 -14.54 -5.05
N VAL A 135 0.53 -14.23 -4.40
CA VAL A 135 -0.22 -12.99 -4.64
C VAL A 135 0.63 -11.77 -4.29
N PHE A 136 1.29 -11.76 -3.14
CA PHE A 136 2.17 -10.64 -2.75
C PHE A 136 3.34 -10.47 -3.73
N GLY A 137 4.01 -11.56 -4.11
CA GLY A 137 5.10 -11.55 -5.08
C GLY A 137 4.66 -11.05 -6.45
N SER A 138 3.51 -11.50 -6.93
CA SER A 138 2.94 -11.07 -8.21
C SER A 138 2.54 -9.59 -8.22
N VAL A 139 1.92 -9.11 -7.15
CA VAL A 139 1.58 -7.69 -6.99
C VAL A 139 2.84 -6.83 -6.92
N ALA A 140 3.87 -7.26 -6.18
CA ALA A 140 5.15 -6.56 -6.12
C ALA A 140 5.84 -6.52 -7.48
N LEU A 141 5.86 -7.64 -8.22
CA LEU A 141 6.45 -7.71 -9.56
C LEU A 141 5.73 -6.77 -10.53
N LEU A 142 4.40 -6.86 -10.59
CA LEU A 142 3.59 -5.95 -11.44
C LEU A 142 3.86 -4.49 -11.10
N ALA A 143 3.90 -4.19 -9.81
CA ALA A 143 4.17 -2.86 -9.32
C ALA A 143 5.57 -2.37 -9.71
N THR A 144 6.59 -3.24 -9.64
CA THR A 144 7.97 -2.95 -10.05
C THR A 144 8.07 -2.73 -11.56
N VAL A 145 7.42 -3.56 -12.37
CA VAL A 145 7.36 -3.37 -13.83
C VAL A 145 6.76 -2.01 -14.20
N LEU A 146 5.70 -1.60 -13.50
CA LEU A 146 5.10 -0.28 -13.68
C LEU A 146 6.04 0.85 -13.24
N ASP A 147 6.88 0.63 -12.23
CA ASP A 147 7.89 1.59 -11.78
C ASP A 147 9.02 1.73 -12.80
N VAL A 148 9.54 0.62 -13.31
CA VAL A 148 10.53 0.63 -14.39
C VAL A 148 9.98 1.36 -15.62
N ARG A 149 8.73 1.06 -16.01
CA ARG A 149 8.06 1.78 -17.11
C ARG A 149 7.96 3.29 -16.85
N MET A 150 7.69 3.70 -15.62
CA MET A 150 7.64 5.11 -15.22
C MET A 150 9.03 5.75 -15.31
N ILE A 151 10.08 5.07 -14.83
CA ILE A 151 11.46 5.56 -14.85
C ILE A 151 11.93 5.75 -16.31
N VAL A 152 11.76 4.74 -17.17
CA VAL A 152 12.15 4.80 -18.58
C VAL A 152 11.42 5.94 -19.34
N ARG A 153 10.21 6.29 -18.91
CA ARG A 153 9.44 7.42 -19.49
C ARG A 153 9.80 8.79 -18.91
N GLY A 154 10.78 8.86 -18.03
CA GLY A 154 11.18 10.12 -17.38
C GLY A 154 10.13 10.66 -16.39
N GLY A 155 9.30 9.77 -15.82
CA GLY A 155 8.29 10.13 -14.82
C GLY A 155 6.87 10.31 -15.36
N PHE A 156 5.91 10.40 -14.44
CA PHE A 156 4.49 10.60 -14.75
C PHE A 156 4.03 12.04 -14.44
N ALA A 157 2.99 12.49 -15.14
CA ALA A 157 2.30 13.76 -14.90
C ALA A 157 0.77 13.57 -14.91
N GLY A 158 0.03 14.57 -14.43
CA GLY A 158 -1.44 14.63 -14.49
C GLY A 158 -2.11 13.40 -13.87
N SER A 159 -3.10 12.84 -14.56
CA SER A 159 -3.90 11.72 -14.08
C SER A 159 -3.11 10.43 -13.83
N GLN A 160 -2.05 10.18 -14.60
CA GLN A 160 -1.20 9.00 -14.39
C GLN A 160 -0.45 9.07 -13.06
N ARG A 161 0.11 10.26 -12.73
CA ARG A 161 0.78 10.51 -11.45
C ARG A 161 -0.20 10.35 -10.28
N THR A 162 -1.39 10.94 -10.39
CA THR A 162 -2.42 10.84 -9.34
C THR A 162 -2.91 9.40 -9.17
N ALA A 163 -3.12 8.66 -10.27
CA ALA A 163 -3.54 7.27 -10.21
C ALA A 163 -2.46 6.37 -9.57
N ARG A 164 -1.17 6.60 -9.85
CA ARG A 164 -0.07 5.88 -9.22
C ARG A 164 0.00 6.15 -7.71
N HIS A 165 -0.06 7.42 -7.30
CA HIS A 165 -0.11 7.79 -5.87
C HIS A 165 -1.29 7.11 -5.18
N LEU A 166 -2.49 7.23 -5.73
CA LEU A 166 -3.71 6.67 -5.16
C LEU A 166 -3.67 5.14 -5.06
N SER A 167 -3.22 4.43 -6.10
CA SER A 167 -3.14 2.97 -6.09
C SER A 167 -2.12 2.47 -5.05
N ARG A 168 -0.98 3.13 -4.91
CA ARG A 168 0.06 2.77 -3.94
C ARG A 168 -0.40 3.02 -2.50
N MET A 169 -0.89 4.22 -2.20
CA MET A 169 -1.39 4.58 -0.87
C MET A 169 -2.65 3.80 -0.51
N GLY A 170 -3.56 3.60 -1.47
CA GLY A 170 -4.77 2.83 -1.27
C GLY A 170 -4.51 1.36 -0.98
N LEU A 171 -3.56 0.73 -1.68
CA LEU A 171 -3.19 -0.65 -1.42
C LEU A 171 -2.48 -0.80 -0.06
N ALA A 172 -1.61 0.15 0.31
CA ALA A 172 -0.99 0.16 1.63
C ALA A 172 -2.04 0.32 2.75
N MET A 173 -3.00 1.23 2.59
CA MET A 173 -4.11 1.39 3.54
C MET A 173 -5.00 0.15 3.62
N PHE A 174 -5.30 -0.48 2.48
CA PHE A 174 -6.02 -1.75 2.45
C PHE A 174 -5.29 -2.83 3.25
N MET A 175 -3.97 -2.99 3.04
CA MET A 175 -3.16 -3.97 3.78
C MET A 175 -3.17 -3.69 5.29
N ALA A 176 -2.98 -2.45 5.71
CA ALA A 176 -3.01 -2.08 7.13
C ALA A 176 -4.39 -2.35 7.75
N THR A 177 -5.46 -1.99 7.05
CA THR A 177 -6.84 -2.20 7.52
C THR A 177 -7.18 -3.69 7.59
N ALA A 178 -6.84 -4.47 6.55
CA ALA A 178 -7.07 -5.91 6.53
C ALA A 178 -6.25 -6.63 7.61
N SER A 179 -4.98 -6.27 7.77
CA SER A 179 -4.11 -6.83 8.80
C SER A 179 -4.64 -6.58 10.21
N PHE A 180 -5.14 -5.38 10.49
CA PHE A 180 -5.71 -5.06 11.81
C PHE A 180 -7.08 -5.74 12.02
N PHE A 181 -8.06 -5.48 11.16
CA PHE A 181 -9.43 -5.95 11.40
C PHE A 181 -9.61 -7.45 11.16
N LEU A 182 -8.95 -8.02 10.15
CA LEU A 182 -9.08 -9.45 9.85
C LEU A 182 -7.94 -10.27 10.46
N GLY A 183 -6.71 -9.78 10.41
CA GLY A 183 -5.53 -10.49 10.96
C GLY A 183 -5.51 -10.50 12.50
N GLN A 184 -6.04 -9.47 13.15
CA GLN A 184 -6.14 -9.37 14.60
C GLN A 184 -7.58 -9.57 15.11
N ALA A 185 -8.40 -10.32 14.39
CA ALA A 185 -9.81 -10.55 14.73
C ALA A 185 -10.01 -11.05 16.17
N ARG A 186 -9.02 -11.76 16.74
CA ARG A 186 -9.03 -12.23 18.14
C ARG A 186 -9.14 -11.12 19.20
N LEU A 187 -8.80 -9.88 18.86
CA LEU A 187 -8.93 -8.73 19.76
C LEU A 187 -10.39 -8.27 19.94
N PHE A 188 -11.29 -8.74 19.10
CA PHE A 188 -12.71 -8.36 19.10
C PHE A 188 -13.56 -9.46 19.75
N SER A 189 -14.72 -9.08 20.30
CA SER A 189 -15.65 -10.03 20.93
C SER A 189 -16.13 -11.10 19.93
N PRO A 190 -16.54 -12.31 20.43
CA PRO A 190 -17.06 -13.36 19.55
C PRO A 190 -18.25 -12.89 18.71
N ALA A 191 -19.15 -12.08 19.27
CA ALA A 191 -20.30 -11.51 18.57
C ALA A 191 -19.90 -10.63 17.38
N VAL A 192 -18.91 -9.74 17.56
CA VAL A 192 -18.38 -8.90 16.50
C VAL A 192 -17.67 -9.73 15.41
N ARG A 193 -16.94 -10.77 15.80
CA ARG A 193 -16.31 -11.69 14.83
C ARG A 193 -17.34 -12.43 13.98
N ALA A 194 -18.40 -12.91 14.60
CA ALA A 194 -19.47 -13.66 13.91
C ALA A 194 -20.34 -12.75 13.01
N SER A 195 -20.52 -11.46 13.36
CA SER A 195 -21.38 -10.53 12.63
C SER A 195 -20.87 -10.13 11.24
N GLY A 196 -19.59 -10.38 10.93
CA GLY A 196 -18.97 -9.91 9.69
C GLY A 196 -18.58 -8.42 9.70
N MET A 197 -18.85 -7.67 10.78
CA MET A 197 -18.56 -6.24 10.87
C MET A 197 -17.08 -5.90 10.64
N LEU A 198 -16.17 -6.83 10.94
CA LEU A 198 -14.73 -6.63 10.73
C LEU A 198 -14.34 -6.49 9.23
N LYS A 199 -15.19 -6.95 8.32
CA LYS A 199 -15.00 -6.78 6.88
C LYS A 199 -15.36 -5.37 6.40
N VAL A 200 -16.23 -4.66 7.12
CA VAL A 200 -16.77 -3.34 6.70
C VAL A 200 -15.67 -2.30 6.48
N PRO A 201 -14.71 -2.06 7.41
CA PRO A 201 -13.64 -1.10 7.18
C PRO A 201 -12.79 -1.45 5.95
N VAL A 202 -12.54 -2.74 5.71
CA VAL A 202 -11.77 -3.22 4.56
C VAL A 202 -12.51 -2.94 3.25
N LEU A 203 -13.80 -3.23 3.19
CA LEU A 203 -14.64 -2.96 2.03
C LEU A 203 -14.78 -1.45 1.75
N LEU A 204 -14.87 -0.63 2.79
CA LEU A 204 -14.90 0.83 2.64
C LEU A 204 -13.61 1.36 2.02
N VAL A 205 -12.45 0.86 2.43
CA VAL A 205 -11.16 1.25 1.83
C VAL A 205 -11.11 0.83 0.36
N ILE A 206 -11.50 -0.41 0.03
CA ILE A 206 -11.55 -0.89 -1.35
C ILE A 206 -12.48 -0.01 -2.20
N GLY A 207 -13.69 0.20 -1.72
CA GLY A 207 -14.71 1.02 -2.41
C GLY A 207 -14.23 2.46 -2.66
N ALA A 208 -13.61 3.09 -1.65
CA ALA A 208 -13.07 4.44 -1.79
C ALA A 208 -11.92 4.50 -2.80
N VAL A 209 -11.00 3.54 -2.78
CA VAL A 209 -9.89 3.47 -3.74
C VAL A 209 -10.42 3.28 -5.17
N LEU A 210 -11.35 2.34 -5.37
CA LEU A 210 -11.96 2.09 -6.68
C LEU A 210 -12.73 3.31 -7.19
N TYR A 211 -13.55 3.94 -6.34
CA TYR A 211 -14.28 5.16 -6.67
C TYR A 211 -13.33 6.26 -7.20
N TRP A 212 -12.25 6.54 -6.47
CA TRP A 212 -11.30 7.58 -6.86
C TRP A 212 -10.51 7.20 -8.11
N LEU A 213 -10.12 5.92 -8.31
CA LEU A 213 -9.44 5.45 -9.52
C LEU A 213 -10.32 5.61 -10.75
N VAL A 214 -11.59 5.24 -10.65
CA VAL A 214 -12.57 5.42 -11.72
C VAL A 214 -12.75 6.91 -12.01
N ARG A 215 -12.98 7.71 -10.99
CA ARG A 215 -13.16 9.16 -11.13
C ARG A 215 -11.99 9.85 -11.83
N ILE A 216 -10.75 9.50 -11.48
CA ILE A 216 -9.55 10.08 -12.10
C ILE A 216 -9.39 9.67 -13.56
N ARG A 217 -9.79 8.46 -13.94
CA ARG A 217 -9.63 7.94 -15.30
C ARG A 217 -10.78 8.32 -16.23
N VAL A 218 -12.00 8.32 -15.73
CA VAL A 218 -13.24 8.48 -16.53
C VAL A 218 -13.64 9.95 -16.65
N TRP A 219 -13.58 10.72 -15.56
CA TRP A 219 -14.04 12.11 -15.53
C TRP A 219 -13.39 13.05 -16.56
N PRO A 220 -12.04 13.01 -16.77
CA PRO A 220 -11.41 13.83 -17.79
C PRO A 220 -11.86 13.50 -19.22
N ARG A 221 -12.17 12.22 -19.47
CA ARG A 221 -12.67 11.77 -20.79
C ARG A 221 -14.08 12.31 -21.07
N LEU A 222 -14.97 12.23 -20.09
CA LEU A 222 -16.34 12.73 -20.20
C LEU A 222 -16.38 14.26 -20.37
N ARG A 223 -15.47 15.01 -19.76
CA ARG A 223 -15.38 16.46 -19.95
C ARG A 223 -14.91 16.83 -21.37
N ARG A 224 -13.99 16.07 -21.94
CA ARG A 224 -13.50 16.32 -23.32
C ARG A 224 -14.56 16.06 -24.39
N THR A 225 -15.44 15.08 -24.18
CA THR A 225 -16.54 14.78 -25.11
C THR A 225 -17.69 15.77 -24.98
N ARG A 226 -17.81 16.50 -23.86
CA ARG A 226 -18.84 17.53 -23.63
C ARG A 226 -18.40 18.95 -23.98
N ALA A 227 -17.13 19.20 -24.32
CA ALA A 227 -16.71 20.49 -24.83
C ALA A 227 -17.36 20.68 -26.20
N PRO A 228 -18.20 21.72 -26.42
CA PRO A 228 -18.77 21.98 -27.74
C PRO A 228 -17.61 22.19 -28.73
N ARG A 229 -17.71 21.58 -29.92
CA ARG A 229 -16.92 21.96 -31.08
C ARG A 229 -17.38 23.39 -31.47
N LEU A 230 -16.95 24.37 -30.70
CA LEU A 230 -17.16 25.75 -31.08
C LEU A 230 -16.19 26.10 -32.20
N ALA A 231 -16.78 26.20 -33.37
CA ALA A 231 -16.35 27.04 -34.51
C ALA A 231 -14.97 26.73 -35.12
N SER A 232 -14.89 25.70 -35.93
CA SER A 232 -14.21 25.84 -37.19
C SER A 232 -15.22 26.50 -38.19
N GLY A 233 -15.30 27.81 -38.17
CA GLY A 233 -16.23 28.50 -39.06
C GLY A 233 -16.21 30.02 -38.83
N GLN A 234 -15.08 30.64 -39.11
CA GLN A 234 -15.08 32.00 -39.66
C GLN A 234 -13.71 32.24 -40.33
N ARG A 235 -13.82 32.43 -41.59
CA ARG A 235 -12.76 32.89 -42.53
C ARG A 235 -12.33 34.30 -42.18
#